data_91c2314d97e42bae8bbe17f4691c288b
#
_entry.id   91c2314d97e42bae8bbe17f4691c288b
#
_cell.length_a   1.000
_cell.length_b   1.000
_cell.length_c   1.000
_cell.angle_alpha   90.00
_cell.angle_beta   90.00
_cell.angle_gamma   90.00
#
_symmetry.space_group_name_H-M   'P 1'
#
loop_
_entity.id
_entity.type
_entity.pdbx_description
1 polymer ?
#
loop_
_entity_poly.entity_id
_entity_poly.type
_entity_poly.pdbx_seq_one_letter_code
_entity_poly.pdbx_strand_id
1 'polypeptide(L)'
;MDDDFRSVTDIAALELGAAPRDDHTDRVELVTLVRFATGDGVLAFGSRAAAWRVCTLLGTQLKTPGRVAVIEPRARPRWQVRVAEATGVRIRLGLLDPRGGGRRVQGLPPEVIARLDQDAAAIARAGFLATGTIHLTGPVPRLQITCPTLAVALAVAGALRRVGAVAGVRHHERTGAEQVTVAGIDAVATALAAIGAPRAAQRMRVRWDDRRRSRAYSATGKLTAANAGRAQQAAVIQVAAVRAALGVLGDRVPDHLVAIAELRLQHPQAGMGALGRLATPPLSKDTVAGRLRRLIALAERHTTQSDTTETS
;
A
#
# COMPACT_ATOMS: atom_id res chain seq x y z
N MET A 1 10.97 -14.02 -17.83
CA MET A 1 10.77 -14.69 -16.55
C MET A 1 11.35 -13.92 -15.36
N ASP A 2 12.02 -12.79 -15.58
CA ASP A 2 12.72 -11.98 -14.54
C ASP A 2 11.89 -10.82 -13.92
N ASP A 3 10.69 -10.59 -14.39
CA ASP A 3 9.87 -9.43 -14.00
C ASP A 3 9.05 -9.62 -12.71
N ASP A 4 8.95 -10.85 -12.22
CA ASP A 4 8.08 -11.17 -11.07
C ASP A 4 8.62 -10.68 -9.73
N PHE A 5 9.94 -10.51 -9.61
CA PHE A 5 10.60 -10.05 -8.38
C PHE A 5 10.89 -8.55 -8.35
N ARG A 6 10.81 -7.84 -9.48
CA ARG A 6 11.06 -6.39 -9.53
C ARG A 6 9.87 -5.62 -8.99
N SER A 7 10.13 -4.52 -8.27
CA SER A 7 9.06 -3.61 -7.86
C SER A 7 8.44 -2.94 -9.09
N VAL A 8 7.18 -2.49 -8.98
CA VAL A 8 6.53 -1.72 -10.06
C VAL A 8 7.32 -0.43 -10.37
N THR A 9 7.96 0.15 -9.37
CA THR A 9 8.87 1.30 -9.53
C THR A 9 10.05 0.97 -10.44
N ASP A 10 10.69 -0.19 -10.24
CA ASP A 10 11.84 -0.61 -11.07
C ASP A 10 11.42 -0.90 -12.50
N ILE A 11 10.26 -1.54 -12.70
CA ILE A 11 9.70 -1.79 -14.04
C ILE A 11 9.45 -0.46 -14.76
N ALA A 12 8.81 0.51 -14.08
CA ALA A 12 8.57 1.83 -14.65
C ALA A 12 9.88 2.55 -15.00
N ALA A 13 10.87 2.53 -14.11
CA ALA A 13 12.15 3.17 -14.35
C ALA A 13 12.91 2.57 -15.54
N LEU A 14 12.85 1.25 -15.74
CA LEU A 14 13.44 0.58 -16.90
C LEU A 14 12.72 0.94 -18.20
N GLU A 15 11.40 0.90 -18.19
CA GLU A 15 10.57 1.24 -19.35
C GLU A 15 10.79 2.69 -19.78
N LEU A 16 10.78 3.61 -18.81
CA LEU A 16 11.03 5.02 -19.05
C LEU A 16 12.47 5.31 -19.51
N GLY A 17 13.44 4.56 -19.02
CA GLY A 17 14.84 4.69 -19.44
C GLY A 17 15.08 4.30 -20.91
N ALA A 18 14.32 3.34 -21.43
CA ALA A 18 14.48 2.77 -22.77
C ALA A 18 13.62 3.43 -23.86
N ALA A 19 12.60 4.22 -23.48
CA ALA A 19 11.64 4.77 -24.46
C ALA A 19 12.33 5.75 -25.45
N PRO A 20 12.11 5.61 -26.77
CA PRO A 20 12.61 6.55 -27.78
C PRO A 20 11.92 7.91 -27.64
N ARG A 21 12.65 8.99 -27.96
CA ARG A 21 12.19 10.37 -27.83
C ARG A 21 12.80 11.26 -28.89
N ASP A 22 12.24 12.46 -29.06
CA ASP A 22 12.81 13.50 -29.91
C ASP A 22 13.81 14.39 -29.17
N ASP A 23 14.64 15.10 -29.90
CA ASP A 23 15.70 15.96 -29.35
C ASP A 23 15.17 17.05 -28.42
N HIS A 24 13.97 17.59 -28.70
CA HIS A 24 13.37 18.63 -27.89
C HIS A 24 12.96 18.08 -26.51
N THR A 25 12.22 16.99 -26.49
CA THR A 25 11.80 16.27 -25.27
C THR A 25 13.02 15.85 -24.44
N ASP A 26 14.07 15.37 -25.09
CA ASP A 26 15.33 14.98 -24.46
C ASP A 26 16.01 16.14 -23.74
N ARG A 27 15.98 17.35 -24.30
CA ARG A 27 16.54 18.54 -23.65
C ARG A 27 15.76 18.93 -22.40
N VAL A 28 14.42 18.95 -22.45
CA VAL A 28 13.56 19.23 -21.28
C VAL A 28 13.76 18.20 -20.20
N GLU A 29 13.87 16.93 -20.57
CA GLU A 29 14.14 15.84 -19.64
C GLU A 29 15.50 15.99 -18.98
N LEU A 30 16.55 16.34 -19.73
CA LEU A 30 17.89 16.59 -19.21
C LEU A 30 17.90 17.73 -18.18
N VAL A 31 17.31 18.88 -18.52
CA VAL A 31 17.20 20.04 -17.63
C VAL A 31 16.53 19.64 -16.32
N THR A 32 15.39 18.95 -16.44
CA THR A 32 14.61 18.52 -15.27
C THR A 32 15.39 17.51 -14.42
N LEU A 33 16.00 16.48 -15.02
CA LEU A 33 16.81 15.49 -14.29
C LEU A 33 17.98 16.13 -13.56
N VAL A 34 18.74 17.04 -14.22
CA VAL A 34 19.87 17.73 -13.59
C VAL A 34 19.41 18.64 -12.45
N ARG A 35 18.18 19.16 -12.51
CA ARG A 35 17.60 19.94 -11.41
C ARG A 35 17.37 19.09 -10.15
N PHE A 36 17.08 17.80 -10.30
CA PHE A 36 16.96 16.85 -9.19
C PHE A 36 18.32 16.33 -8.68
N ALA A 37 19.41 16.53 -9.44
CA ALA A 37 20.73 16.08 -9.03
C ALA A 37 21.23 16.83 -7.78
N THR A 38 21.76 16.06 -6.83
CA THR A 38 22.38 16.59 -5.60
C THR A 38 23.91 16.72 -5.76
N GLY A 39 24.53 17.48 -4.86
CA GLY A 39 25.98 17.73 -4.83
C GLY A 39 26.39 18.98 -5.60
N ASP A 40 27.43 19.68 -5.13
CA ASP A 40 27.90 20.92 -5.73
C ASP A 40 28.97 20.54 -6.74
N GLY A 41 29.69 20.15 -7.18
CA GLY A 41 30.65 19.79 -8.24
C GLY A 41 30.32 18.48 -8.97
N VAL A 42 29.20 17.82 -8.63
CA VAL A 42 28.85 16.52 -9.18
C VAL A 42 27.35 16.42 -9.47
N LEU A 43 26.94 15.44 -10.27
CA LEU A 43 25.54 15.12 -10.52
C LEU A 43 25.22 13.77 -9.87
N ALA A 44 24.67 13.78 -8.65
CA ALA A 44 24.34 12.57 -7.91
C ALA A 44 22.83 12.30 -7.89
N PHE A 45 22.44 11.03 -8.05
CA PHE A 45 21.07 10.56 -8.14
C PHE A 45 20.85 9.37 -7.20
N GLY A 46 19.63 9.24 -6.68
CA GLY A 46 19.19 8.04 -5.97
C GLY A 46 18.76 6.90 -6.90
N SER A 47 18.54 7.18 -8.18
CA SER A 47 18.08 6.24 -9.20
C SER A 47 19.19 5.94 -10.22
N ARG A 48 19.44 4.65 -10.47
CA ARG A 48 20.34 4.19 -11.53
C ARG A 48 19.84 4.64 -12.91
N ALA A 49 18.55 4.51 -13.15
CA ALA A 49 17.95 4.86 -14.43
C ALA A 49 18.13 6.36 -14.73
N ALA A 50 17.94 7.23 -13.73
CA ALA A 50 18.18 8.66 -13.87
C ALA A 50 19.65 8.97 -14.23
N ALA A 51 20.60 8.35 -13.52
CA ALA A 51 22.02 8.57 -13.79
C ALA A 51 22.42 8.13 -15.21
N TRP A 52 22.01 6.98 -15.65
CA TRP A 52 22.27 6.51 -17.02
C TRP A 52 21.59 7.39 -18.07
N ARG A 53 20.34 7.78 -17.83
CA ARG A 53 19.63 8.68 -18.74
C ARG A 53 20.31 10.03 -18.86
N VAL A 54 20.74 10.63 -17.76
CA VAL A 54 21.51 11.89 -17.77
C VAL A 54 22.82 11.72 -18.52
N CYS A 55 23.54 10.62 -18.31
CA CYS A 55 24.81 10.36 -19.01
C CYS A 55 24.60 10.32 -20.54
N THR A 56 23.56 9.62 -21.01
CA THR A 56 23.19 9.59 -22.43
C THR A 56 22.83 10.98 -22.96
N LEU A 57 21.96 11.70 -22.26
CA LEU A 57 21.49 13.02 -22.67
C LEU A 57 22.58 14.09 -22.68
N LEU A 58 23.53 14.02 -21.77
CA LEU A 58 24.72 14.91 -21.79
C LEU A 58 25.55 14.71 -23.06
N GLY A 59 25.71 13.46 -23.48
CA GLY A 59 26.41 13.13 -24.71
C GLY A 59 25.70 13.64 -25.95
N THR A 60 24.39 13.44 -26.05
CA THR A 60 23.57 13.82 -27.22
C THR A 60 23.29 15.31 -27.28
N GLN A 61 22.82 15.90 -26.17
CA GLN A 61 22.33 17.28 -26.14
C GLN A 61 23.41 18.34 -25.89
N LEU A 62 24.45 18.01 -25.14
CA LEU A 62 25.52 18.98 -24.79
C LEU A 62 26.89 18.58 -25.34
N LYS A 63 27.02 17.48 -26.07
CA LYS A 63 28.29 16.92 -26.52
C LYS A 63 29.33 16.80 -25.38
N THR A 64 28.83 16.53 -24.17
CA THR A 64 29.64 16.42 -22.97
C THR A 64 29.61 14.97 -22.49
N PRO A 65 30.67 14.20 -22.67
CA PRO A 65 30.73 12.83 -22.23
C PRO A 65 30.68 12.74 -20.69
N GLY A 66 29.83 11.88 -20.17
CA GLY A 66 29.74 11.59 -18.76
C GLY A 66 30.00 10.10 -18.50
N ARG A 67 30.46 9.77 -17.31
CA ARG A 67 30.59 8.38 -16.85
C ARG A 67 29.76 8.15 -15.59
N VAL A 68 28.96 7.09 -15.58
CA VAL A 68 28.22 6.67 -14.40
C VAL A 68 29.15 5.90 -13.47
N ALA A 69 29.25 6.34 -12.22
CA ALA A 69 29.94 5.65 -11.15
C ALA A 69 28.97 5.39 -9.99
N VAL A 70 29.14 4.28 -9.30
CA VAL A 70 28.43 3.99 -8.05
C VAL A 70 29.22 4.62 -6.91
N ILE A 71 28.56 5.44 -6.11
CA ILE A 71 29.13 5.92 -4.85
C ILE A 71 28.57 5.00 -3.78
N GLU A 72 29.42 4.17 -3.25
CA GLU A 72 29.24 3.17 -2.22
C GLU A 72 27.84 2.76 -1.76
N PRO A 73 27.58 1.44 -1.66
CA PRO A 73 26.32 0.88 -1.27
C PRO A 73 26.28 0.62 0.26
N ARG A 74 26.15 1.66 1.08
CA ARG A 74 25.63 1.44 2.44
C ARG A 74 24.14 1.64 2.38
N ALA A 75 23.28 0.76 2.64
CA ALA A 75 21.83 0.80 2.73
C ALA A 75 21.00 1.46 1.59
N ARG A 76 21.50 2.49 0.89
CA ARG A 76 20.89 3.14 -0.29
C ARG A 76 21.95 3.55 -1.29
N PRO A 77 22.14 2.79 -2.40
CA PRO A 77 23.14 3.13 -3.41
C PRO A 77 22.83 4.49 -4.03
N ARG A 78 23.88 5.33 -4.15
CA ARG A 78 23.83 6.58 -4.91
C ARG A 78 24.63 6.41 -6.19
N TRP A 79 24.13 7.01 -7.26
CA TRP A 79 24.69 6.96 -8.59
C TRP A 79 25.20 8.34 -8.96
N GLN A 80 26.48 8.44 -9.26
CA GLN A 80 27.13 9.70 -9.67
C GLN A 80 27.39 9.68 -11.17
N VAL A 81 26.99 10.75 -11.84
CA VAL A 81 27.45 11.04 -13.20
C VAL A 81 28.65 11.96 -13.10
N ARG A 82 29.81 11.44 -13.46
CA ARG A 82 31.05 12.19 -13.51
C ARG A 82 31.16 12.87 -14.87
N VAL A 83 31.26 14.19 -14.85
CA VAL A 83 31.49 15.07 -16.01
C VAL A 83 32.65 16.01 -15.72
N ALA A 84 33.33 16.49 -16.76
CA ALA A 84 34.48 17.39 -16.59
C ALA A 84 34.13 18.68 -15.85
N GLU A 85 32.92 19.23 -16.13
CA GLU A 85 32.46 20.51 -15.57
C GLU A 85 30.96 20.44 -15.19
N ALA A 86 30.63 19.86 -14.03
CA ALA A 86 29.24 19.80 -13.57
C ALA A 86 28.58 21.18 -13.38
N THR A 87 29.37 22.17 -12.95
CA THR A 87 28.95 23.58 -12.84
C THR A 87 28.64 24.17 -14.22
N GLY A 88 29.53 24.00 -15.20
CA GLY A 88 29.31 24.43 -16.57
C GLY A 88 28.07 23.78 -17.22
N VAL A 89 27.81 22.50 -16.94
CA VAL A 89 26.59 21.83 -17.36
C VAL A 89 25.36 22.56 -16.79
N ARG A 90 25.32 22.86 -15.50
CA ARG A 90 24.21 23.58 -14.87
C ARG A 90 23.99 24.97 -15.45
N ILE A 91 25.07 25.70 -15.75
CA ILE A 91 24.98 27.01 -16.40
C ILE A 91 24.37 26.88 -17.79
N ARG A 92 24.84 25.95 -18.63
CA ARG A 92 24.32 25.72 -19.99
C ARG A 92 22.85 25.26 -20.00
N LEU A 93 22.39 24.70 -18.91
CA LEU A 93 21.00 24.28 -18.74
C LEU A 93 20.13 25.35 -18.04
N GLY A 94 20.66 26.55 -17.77
CA GLY A 94 19.91 27.62 -17.11
C GLY A 94 19.57 27.35 -15.63
N LEU A 95 20.28 26.42 -14.97
CA LEU A 95 20.05 26.03 -13.58
C LEU A 95 20.91 26.79 -12.59
N LEU A 96 21.94 27.49 -13.08
CA LEU A 96 22.79 28.40 -12.35
C LEU A 96 22.92 29.72 -13.10
N ASP A 97 22.81 30.84 -12.40
CA ASP A 97 23.07 32.15 -12.95
C ASP A 97 24.57 32.48 -12.91
N PRO A 98 25.25 32.59 -14.05
CA PRO A 98 26.69 32.93 -14.09
C PRO A 98 26.98 34.33 -13.62
N ARG A 99 26.01 35.28 -13.74
CA ARG A 99 26.19 36.70 -13.38
C ARG A 99 25.84 36.98 -11.91
N GLY A 100 24.99 36.13 -11.30
CA GLY A 100 24.55 36.25 -9.91
C GLY A 100 25.42 35.48 -8.90
N GLY A 101 26.74 35.31 -9.15
CA GLY A 101 27.63 34.61 -8.23
C GLY A 101 27.39 33.13 -8.09
N GLY A 102 26.83 32.49 -9.13
CA GLY A 102 26.48 31.05 -9.10
C GLY A 102 25.18 30.73 -8.34
N ARG A 103 24.30 31.70 -8.19
CA ARG A 103 23.00 31.50 -7.53
C ARG A 103 22.17 30.43 -8.25
N ARG A 104 21.70 29.45 -7.50
CA ARG A 104 20.84 28.39 -8.03
C ARG A 104 19.44 28.91 -8.34
N VAL A 105 18.92 28.57 -9.51
CA VAL A 105 17.50 28.76 -9.84
C VAL A 105 16.66 27.88 -8.96
N GLN A 106 15.64 28.43 -8.30
CA GLN A 106 14.80 27.70 -7.34
C GLN A 106 13.88 26.67 -8.02
N GLY A 107 13.46 26.95 -9.26
CA GLY A 107 12.55 26.09 -10.05
C GLY A 107 13.22 25.43 -11.24
N LEU A 108 12.44 25.19 -12.27
CA LEU A 108 12.89 24.91 -13.62
C LEU A 108 13.14 26.23 -14.37
N PRO A 109 14.03 26.26 -15.38
CA PRO A 109 14.28 27.47 -16.16
C PRO A 109 13.00 28.02 -16.83
N PRO A 110 12.92 29.34 -17.04
CA PRO A 110 11.72 29.97 -17.63
C PRO A 110 11.31 29.38 -18.98
N GLU A 111 12.27 28.99 -19.82
CA GLU A 111 12.00 28.39 -21.12
C GLU A 111 11.26 27.04 -20.99
N VAL A 112 11.58 26.25 -19.98
CA VAL A 112 10.92 24.96 -19.69
C VAL A 112 9.51 25.22 -19.14
N ILE A 113 9.38 26.21 -18.25
CA ILE A 113 8.07 26.56 -17.66
C ILE A 113 7.10 27.14 -18.72
N ALA A 114 7.60 27.98 -19.63
CA ALA A 114 6.80 28.58 -20.71
C ALA A 114 6.20 27.51 -21.66
N ARG A 115 6.81 26.33 -21.73
CA ARG A 115 6.38 25.22 -22.59
C ARG A 115 5.77 24.06 -21.79
N LEU A 116 5.41 24.27 -20.53
CA LEU A 116 4.91 23.24 -19.63
C LEU A 116 3.73 22.44 -20.22
N ASP A 117 2.87 23.06 -21.01
CA ASP A 117 1.73 22.41 -21.65
C ASP A 117 2.14 21.39 -22.73
N GLN A 118 3.25 21.67 -23.44
CA GLN A 118 3.78 20.81 -24.52
C GLN A 118 4.71 19.73 -23.94
N ASP A 119 5.46 20.08 -22.90
CA ASP A 119 6.54 19.27 -22.36
C ASP A 119 6.14 18.53 -21.05
N ALA A 120 4.86 18.56 -20.69
CA ALA A 120 4.35 18.00 -19.45
C ALA A 120 4.79 16.54 -19.22
N ALA A 121 4.68 15.70 -20.23
CA ALA A 121 5.09 14.30 -20.13
C ALA A 121 6.58 14.15 -19.83
N ALA A 122 7.45 14.98 -20.45
CA ALA A 122 8.89 14.95 -20.24
C ALA A 122 9.28 15.39 -18.83
N ILE A 123 8.67 16.46 -18.32
CA ILE A 123 8.91 16.97 -16.96
C ILE A 123 8.45 15.96 -15.91
N ALA A 124 7.25 15.40 -16.05
CA ALA A 124 6.72 14.41 -15.13
C ALA A 124 7.55 13.11 -15.14
N ARG A 125 7.99 12.67 -16.32
CA ARG A 125 8.88 11.52 -16.52
C ARG A 125 10.22 11.71 -15.84
N ALA A 126 10.87 12.85 -16.06
CA ALA A 126 12.14 13.18 -15.42
C ALA A 126 12.02 13.20 -13.89
N GLY A 127 10.99 13.81 -13.36
CA GLY A 127 10.70 13.79 -11.92
C GLY A 127 10.54 12.38 -11.37
N PHE A 128 9.79 11.52 -12.08
CA PHE A 128 9.63 10.12 -11.70
C PHE A 128 10.96 9.34 -11.79
N LEU A 129 11.71 9.47 -12.87
CA LEU A 129 13.02 8.82 -13.00
C LEU A 129 14.00 9.21 -11.90
N ALA A 130 13.99 10.48 -11.49
CA ALA A 130 14.91 10.99 -10.47
C ALA A 130 14.61 10.42 -9.08
N THR A 131 13.36 10.47 -8.62
CA THR A 131 12.97 10.18 -7.24
C THR A 131 11.61 9.50 -7.10
N GLY A 132 10.99 9.10 -8.19
CA GLY A 132 9.67 8.51 -8.20
C GLY A 132 9.61 7.15 -7.52
N THR A 133 8.55 6.90 -6.76
CA THR A 133 8.24 5.62 -6.13
C THR A 133 6.76 5.28 -6.28
N ILE A 134 6.45 3.99 -6.38
CA ILE A 134 5.08 3.49 -6.42
C ILE A 134 4.84 2.64 -5.18
N HIS A 135 3.89 3.05 -4.37
CA HIS A 135 3.50 2.37 -3.14
C HIS A 135 2.18 1.63 -3.33
N LEU A 136 2.21 0.31 -3.19
CA LEU A 136 1.04 -0.56 -3.20
C LEU A 136 0.60 -0.96 -1.79
N THR A 137 1.30 -0.46 -0.76
CA THR A 137 1.06 -0.78 0.65
C THR A 137 0.04 0.12 1.25
N GLY A 138 -1.01 0.17 1.57
CA GLY A 138 -1.97 1.14 2.08
C GLY A 138 -3.38 0.87 1.56
N PRO A 139 -4.32 1.75 1.84
CA PRO A 139 -5.69 1.62 1.38
C PRO A 139 -5.86 1.88 -0.11
N VAL A 140 -5.00 2.70 -0.70
CA VAL A 140 -4.98 3.03 -2.12
C VAL A 140 -3.54 3.08 -2.65
N PRO A 141 -3.30 2.71 -3.92
CA PRO A 141 -1.98 2.88 -4.54
C PRO A 141 -1.62 4.36 -4.64
N ARG A 142 -0.32 4.64 -4.54
CA ARG A 142 0.20 6.01 -4.64
C ARG A 142 1.47 6.02 -5.48
N LEU A 143 1.56 7.02 -6.37
CA LEU A 143 2.80 7.43 -6.98
C LEU A 143 3.29 8.67 -6.23
N GLN A 144 4.56 8.70 -5.87
CA GLN A 144 5.17 9.77 -5.07
C GLN A 144 6.49 10.20 -5.70
N ILE A 145 6.70 11.52 -5.83
CA ILE A 145 7.94 12.11 -6.35
C ILE A 145 8.44 13.11 -5.31
N THR A 146 9.66 12.92 -4.81
CA THR A 146 10.28 13.83 -3.86
C THR A 146 11.05 14.91 -4.61
N CYS A 147 10.65 16.16 -4.43
CA CYS A 147 11.20 17.30 -5.17
C CYS A 147 12.21 18.11 -4.32
N PRO A 148 13.24 18.72 -4.95
CA PRO A 148 14.26 19.47 -4.24
C PRO A 148 13.78 20.83 -3.71
N THR A 149 12.73 21.41 -4.28
CA THR A 149 12.13 22.69 -3.86
C THR A 149 10.64 22.70 -4.16
N LEU A 150 9.89 23.60 -3.51
CA LEU A 150 8.46 23.82 -3.77
C LEU A 150 8.21 24.22 -5.24
N ALA A 151 9.05 25.08 -5.80
CA ALA A 151 8.90 25.53 -7.19
C ALA A 151 8.99 24.35 -8.19
N VAL A 152 9.91 23.39 -7.96
CA VAL A 152 9.99 22.17 -8.75
C VAL A 152 8.79 21.26 -8.51
N ALA A 153 8.33 21.14 -7.26
CA ALA A 153 7.15 20.33 -6.93
C ALA A 153 5.88 20.85 -7.63
N LEU A 154 5.69 22.18 -7.64
CA LEU A 154 4.58 22.82 -8.36
C LEU A 154 4.64 22.58 -9.87
N ALA A 155 5.83 22.67 -10.48
CA ALA A 155 6.03 22.38 -11.90
C ALA A 155 5.71 20.91 -12.23
N VAL A 156 6.23 19.96 -11.45
CA VAL A 156 5.97 18.52 -11.63
C VAL A 156 4.48 18.20 -11.41
N ALA A 157 3.85 18.76 -10.38
CA ALA A 157 2.42 18.58 -10.14
C ALA A 157 1.57 19.17 -11.28
N GLY A 158 1.94 20.36 -11.79
CA GLY A 158 1.34 20.97 -12.97
C GLY A 158 1.47 20.10 -14.21
N ALA A 159 2.65 19.52 -14.45
CA ALA A 159 2.91 18.59 -15.53
C ALA A 159 2.03 17.32 -15.42
N LEU A 160 1.97 16.70 -14.25
CA LEU A 160 1.12 15.53 -14.01
C LEU A 160 -0.36 15.81 -14.24
N ARG A 161 -0.85 16.98 -13.84
CA ARG A 161 -2.25 17.39 -14.10
C ARG A 161 -2.54 17.55 -15.59
N ARG A 162 -1.59 18.08 -16.36
CA ARG A 162 -1.73 18.25 -17.82
C ARG A 162 -1.76 16.92 -18.57
N VAL A 163 -1.08 15.92 -18.05
CA VAL A 163 -1.17 14.55 -18.60
C VAL A 163 -2.36 13.75 -18.04
N GLY A 164 -3.30 14.41 -17.38
CA GLY A 164 -4.55 13.80 -16.90
C GLY A 164 -4.50 13.16 -15.53
N ALA A 165 -3.44 13.36 -14.74
CA ALA A 165 -3.35 12.80 -13.39
C ALA A 165 -3.59 13.87 -12.31
N VAL A 166 -4.51 13.62 -11.37
CA VAL A 166 -4.74 14.50 -10.24
C VAL A 166 -3.58 14.41 -9.25
N ALA A 167 -2.71 15.42 -9.25
CA ALA A 167 -1.53 15.49 -8.41
C ALA A 167 -1.67 16.57 -7.33
N GLY A 168 -1.30 16.22 -6.08
CA GLY A 168 -1.20 17.13 -4.94
C GLY A 168 0.26 17.36 -4.54
N VAL A 169 0.57 18.53 -3.94
CA VAL A 169 1.87 18.84 -3.35
C VAL A 169 1.73 18.87 -1.84
N ARG A 170 2.68 18.27 -1.13
CA ARG A 170 2.74 18.29 0.34
C ARG A 170 4.17 18.51 0.80
N HIS A 171 4.32 19.32 1.84
CA HIS A 171 5.57 19.41 2.58
C HIS A 171 5.68 18.24 3.56
N HIS A 172 6.82 17.57 3.59
CA HIS A 172 7.08 16.48 4.51
C HIS A 172 7.92 17.00 5.68
N GLU A 173 7.28 17.35 6.78
CA GLU A 173 7.89 18.01 7.95
C GLU A 173 9.17 17.32 8.46
N ARG A 174 9.15 15.99 8.55
CA ARG A 174 10.28 15.22 9.10
C ARG A 174 11.53 15.24 8.21
N THR A 175 11.39 15.39 6.90
CA THR A 175 12.51 15.37 5.95
C THR A 175 12.78 16.74 5.33
N GLY A 176 11.93 17.72 5.55
CA GLY A 176 11.98 19.03 4.90
C GLY A 176 11.82 18.98 3.37
N ALA A 177 11.35 17.86 2.82
CA ALA A 177 11.24 17.65 1.38
C ALA A 177 9.83 17.92 0.88
N GLU A 178 9.73 18.46 -0.33
CA GLU A 178 8.47 18.63 -1.03
C GLU A 178 8.11 17.33 -1.77
N GLN A 179 6.86 16.89 -1.64
CA GLN A 179 6.39 15.66 -2.25
C GLN A 179 5.19 15.92 -3.15
N VAL A 180 5.30 15.45 -4.39
CA VAL A 180 4.17 15.37 -5.32
C VAL A 180 3.57 13.98 -5.20
N THR A 181 2.26 13.90 -5.03
CA THR A 181 1.55 12.62 -4.84
C THR A 181 0.36 12.52 -5.79
N VAL A 182 0.26 11.40 -6.49
CA VAL A 182 -0.94 10.94 -7.21
C VAL A 182 -1.48 9.73 -6.46
N ALA A 183 -2.77 9.72 -6.13
CA ALA A 183 -3.40 8.65 -5.36
C ALA A 183 -4.58 8.02 -6.13
N GLY A 184 -4.73 6.70 -5.98
CA GLY A 184 -5.77 5.92 -6.66
C GLY A 184 -5.24 5.11 -7.83
N ILE A 185 -5.83 3.92 -8.04
CA ILE A 185 -5.35 2.96 -9.05
C ILE A 185 -5.40 3.54 -10.46
N ASP A 186 -6.49 4.21 -10.81
CA ASP A 186 -6.69 4.75 -12.16
C ASP A 186 -5.84 5.99 -12.40
N ALA A 187 -5.76 6.91 -11.43
CA ALA A 187 -4.94 8.11 -11.54
C ALA A 187 -3.44 7.79 -11.68
N VAL A 188 -2.94 6.83 -10.88
CA VAL A 188 -1.54 6.37 -10.98
C VAL A 188 -1.29 5.65 -12.31
N ALA A 189 -2.23 4.79 -12.77
CA ALA A 189 -2.10 4.12 -14.06
C ALA A 189 -2.10 5.11 -15.24
N THR A 190 -2.98 6.11 -15.20
CA THR A 190 -3.02 7.20 -16.19
C THR A 190 -1.70 7.96 -16.21
N ALA A 191 -1.18 8.36 -15.04
CA ALA A 191 0.10 9.05 -14.94
C ALA A 191 1.23 8.21 -15.57
N LEU A 192 1.35 6.93 -15.19
CA LEU A 192 2.39 6.03 -15.71
C LEU A 192 2.30 5.84 -17.23
N ALA A 193 1.11 5.62 -17.74
CA ALA A 193 0.92 5.47 -19.21
C ALA A 193 1.28 6.75 -19.96
N ALA A 194 0.83 7.91 -19.47
CA ALA A 194 1.06 9.21 -20.09
C ALA A 194 2.54 9.63 -20.12
N ILE A 195 3.31 9.27 -19.06
CA ILE A 195 4.76 9.53 -19.05
C ILE A 195 5.59 8.51 -19.85
N GLY A 196 4.95 7.43 -20.36
CA GLY A 196 5.60 6.43 -21.22
C GLY A 196 5.93 5.11 -20.53
N ALA A 197 5.21 4.73 -19.46
CA ALA A 197 5.36 3.45 -18.76
C ALA A 197 4.04 2.63 -18.72
N PRO A 198 3.45 2.28 -19.86
CA PRO A 198 2.16 1.56 -19.91
C PRO A 198 2.25 0.13 -19.36
N ARG A 199 3.39 -0.56 -19.53
CA ARG A 199 3.58 -1.91 -18.94
C ARG A 199 3.61 -1.88 -17.42
N ALA A 200 4.30 -0.87 -16.83
CA ALA A 200 4.31 -0.66 -15.39
C ALA A 200 2.90 -0.35 -14.85
N ALA A 201 2.12 0.45 -15.59
CA ALA A 201 0.72 0.73 -15.25
C ALA A 201 -0.12 -0.55 -15.21
N GLN A 202 -0.01 -1.40 -16.23
CA GLN A 202 -0.71 -2.68 -16.29
C GLN A 202 -0.28 -3.63 -15.15
N ARG A 203 1.04 -3.76 -14.92
CA ARG A 203 1.58 -4.61 -13.84
C ARG A 203 1.13 -4.14 -12.47
N MET A 204 1.05 -2.83 -12.27
CA MET A 204 0.52 -2.23 -11.05
C MET A 204 -0.93 -2.64 -10.79
N ARG A 205 -1.79 -2.58 -11.81
CA ARG A 205 -3.21 -3.00 -11.70
C ARG A 205 -3.32 -4.45 -11.29
N VAL A 206 -2.60 -5.36 -11.96
CA VAL A 206 -2.60 -6.80 -11.64
C VAL A 206 -2.17 -7.04 -10.19
N ARG A 207 -1.03 -6.49 -9.76
CA ARG A 207 -0.54 -6.65 -8.38
C ARG A 207 -1.47 -6.06 -7.33
N TRP A 208 -2.14 -4.97 -7.67
CA TRP A 208 -3.14 -4.36 -6.78
C TRP A 208 -4.37 -5.24 -6.59
N ASP A 209 -4.89 -5.82 -7.68
CA ASP A 209 -6.05 -6.71 -7.64
C ASP A 209 -5.76 -8.02 -6.90
N ASP A 210 -4.58 -8.61 -7.11
CA ASP A 210 -4.13 -9.79 -6.37
C ASP A 210 -4.04 -9.49 -4.86
N ARG A 211 -3.49 -8.33 -4.50
CA ARG A 211 -3.41 -7.90 -3.11
C ARG A 211 -4.79 -7.68 -2.48
N ARG A 212 -5.74 -7.11 -3.21
CA ARG A 212 -7.14 -6.94 -2.75
C ARG A 212 -7.79 -8.29 -2.49
N ARG A 213 -7.65 -9.24 -3.42
CA ARG A 213 -8.16 -10.62 -3.27
C ARG A 213 -7.57 -11.31 -2.04
N SER A 214 -6.26 -11.26 -1.88
CA SER A 214 -5.56 -11.86 -0.73
C SER A 214 -6.02 -11.26 0.61
N ARG A 215 -6.23 -9.94 0.67
CA ARG A 215 -6.75 -9.26 1.87
C ARG A 215 -8.18 -9.67 2.18
N ALA A 216 -9.06 -9.76 1.19
CA ALA A 216 -10.44 -10.19 1.36
C ALA A 216 -10.49 -11.63 1.88
N TYR A 217 -9.71 -12.53 1.28
CA TYR A 217 -9.61 -13.93 1.75
C TYR A 217 -9.12 -14.04 3.19
N SER A 218 -8.05 -13.31 3.55
CA SER A 218 -7.51 -13.28 4.91
C SER A 218 -8.49 -12.71 5.93
N ALA A 219 -9.25 -11.67 5.57
CA ALA A 219 -10.27 -11.10 6.45
C ALA A 219 -11.42 -12.08 6.71
N THR A 220 -11.89 -12.77 5.66
CA THR A 220 -12.94 -13.81 5.79
C THR A 220 -12.45 -14.96 6.65
N GLY A 221 -11.24 -15.45 6.45
CA GLY A 221 -10.65 -16.51 7.25
C GLY A 221 -10.53 -16.14 8.74
N LYS A 222 -10.09 -14.93 9.05
CA LYS A 222 -10.02 -14.43 10.45
C LYS A 222 -11.38 -14.31 11.12
N LEU A 223 -12.40 -13.84 10.40
CA LEU A 223 -13.76 -13.75 10.92
C LEU A 223 -14.34 -15.14 11.18
N THR A 224 -14.12 -16.10 10.29
CA THR A 224 -14.58 -17.49 10.45
C THR A 224 -13.88 -18.15 11.65
N ALA A 225 -12.57 -17.99 11.79
CA ALA A 225 -11.82 -18.53 12.93
C ALA A 225 -12.24 -17.90 14.26
N ALA A 226 -12.45 -16.59 14.31
CA ALA A 226 -12.90 -15.89 15.51
C ALA A 226 -14.34 -16.32 15.91
N ASN A 227 -15.22 -16.54 14.95
CA ASN A 227 -16.58 -17.05 15.19
C ASN A 227 -16.55 -18.50 15.68
N ALA A 228 -15.72 -19.36 15.11
CA ALA A 228 -15.52 -20.73 15.56
C ALA A 228 -14.98 -20.79 16.99
N GLY A 229 -13.99 -19.98 17.34
CA GLY A 229 -13.45 -19.89 18.70
C GLY A 229 -14.48 -19.45 19.74
N ARG A 230 -15.30 -18.43 19.43
CA ARG A 230 -16.38 -17.99 20.30
C ARG A 230 -17.46 -19.07 20.47
N ALA A 231 -17.81 -19.76 19.41
CA ALA A 231 -18.78 -20.86 19.46
C ALA A 231 -18.25 -22.03 20.30
N GLN A 232 -16.97 -22.37 20.19
CA GLN A 232 -16.33 -23.42 21.00
C GLN A 232 -16.29 -23.05 22.47
N GLN A 233 -15.94 -21.83 22.82
CA GLN A 233 -15.92 -21.37 24.21
C GLN A 233 -17.32 -21.34 24.82
N ALA A 234 -18.32 -20.89 24.09
CA ALA A 234 -19.72 -20.95 24.53
C ALA A 234 -20.20 -22.39 24.72
N ALA A 235 -19.77 -23.34 23.90
CA ALA A 235 -20.12 -24.76 24.05
C ALA A 235 -19.49 -25.35 25.33
N VAL A 236 -18.26 -25.05 25.67
CA VAL A 236 -17.59 -25.49 26.92
C VAL A 236 -18.33 -24.98 28.16
N ILE A 237 -18.66 -23.71 28.20
CA ILE A 237 -19.40 -23.08 29.31
C ILE A 237 -20.78 -23.77 29.46
N GLN A 238 -21.46 -24.01 28.35
CA GLN A 238 -22.76 -24.62 28.35
C GLN A 238 -22.72 -26.08 28.84
N VAL A 239 -21.70 -26.87 28.43
CA VAL A 239 -21.52 -28.26 28.93
C VAL A 239 -21.33 -28.26 30.43
N ALA A 240 -20.56 -27.36 30.97
CA ALA A 240 -20.38 -27.23 32.44
C ALA A 240 -21.70 -26.88 33.17
N ALA A 241 -22.45 -25.92 32.60
CA ALA A 241 -23.74 -25.51 33.17
C ALA A 241 -24.78 -26.65 33.09
N VAL A 242 -24.86 -27.42 32.02
CA VAL A 242 -25.75 -28.57 31.86
C VAL A 242 -25.39 -29.66 32.87
N ARG A 243 -24.09 -29.96 33.06
CA ARG A 243 -23.64 -30.94 34.00
C ARG A 243 -24.01 -30.56 35.46
N ALA A 244 -23.78 -29.30 35.80
CA ALA A 244 -24.17 -28.76 37.11
C ALA A 244 -25.68 -28.83 37.31
N ALA A 245 -26.49 -28.46 36.33
CA ALA A 245 -27.95 -28.51 36.41
C ALA A 245 -28.47 -29.93 36.58
N LEU A 246 -27.93 -30.93 35.91
CA LEU A 246 -28.29 -32.33 36.13
C LEU A 246 -27.91 -32.81 37.52
N GLY A 247 -26.75 -32.39 38.08
CA GLY A 247 -26.34 -32.72 39.43
C GLY A 247 -27.26 -32.16 40.50
N VAL A 248 -27.74 -30.92 40.31
CA VAL A 248 -28.65 -30.27 41.27
C VAL A 248 -30.11 -30.90 41.21
N LEU A 249 -30.58 -31.20 40.01
CA LEU A 249 -31.95 -31.63 39.86
C LEU A 249 -32.14 -33.15 40.03
N GLY A 250 -31.13 -33.98 39.76
CA GLY A 250 -31.25 -35.45 39.82
C GLY A 250 -32.40 -35.96 38.97
N ASP A 251 -33.25 -36.81 39.59
CA ASP A 251 -34.41 -37.42 38.93
C ASP A 251 -35.60 -36.46 38.71
N ARG A 252 -35.49 -35.21 39.09
CA ARG A 252 -36.53 -34.18 38.90
C ARG A 252 -36.47 -33.47 37.54
N VAL A 253 -35.56 -33.87 36.65
CA VAL A 253 -35.46 -33.29 35.31
C VAL A 253 -36.56 -33.85 34.43
N PRO A 254 -37.38 -33.00 33.79
CA PRO A 254 -38.37 -33.49 32.81
C PRO A 254 -37.75 -34.23 31.65
N ASP A 255 -38.31 -35.35 31.20
CA ASP A 255 -37.77 -36.24 30.16
C ASP A 255 -37.35 -35.52 28.87
N HIS A 256 -38.16 -34.55 28.45
CA HIS A 256 -37.86 -33.76 27.23
C HIS A 256 -36.65 -32.83 27.37
N LEU A 257 -36.17 -32.60 28.60
CA LEU A 257 -34.92 -31.86 28.88
C LEU A 257 -33.75 -32.81 29.11
N VAL A 258 -33.98 -34.02 29.65
CA VAL A 258 -32.94 -35.05 29.84
C VAL A 258 -32.30 -35.40 28.49
N ALA A 259 -33.12 -35.74 27.50
CA ALA A 259 -32.62 -36.16 26.17
C ALA A 259 -31.71 -35.12 25.52
N ILE A 260 -32.06 -33.84 25.63
CA ILE A 260 -31.22 -32.78 25.05
C ILE A 260 -29.95 -32.46 25.88
N ALA A 261 -30.06 -32.66 27.20
CA ALA A 261 -28.89 -32.53 28.10
C ALA A 261 -27.84 -33.60 27.84
N GLU A 262 -28.30 -34.87 27.74
CA GLU A 262 -27.41 -35.99 27.38
C GLU A 262 -26.74 -35.81 26.03
N LEU A 263 -27.54 -35.41 25.02
CA LEU A 263 -27.02 -35.13 23.68
C LEU A 263 -25.92 -34.03 23.71
N ARG A 264 -26.08 -32.99 24.52
CA ARG A 264 -25.05 -31.95 24.72
C ARG A 264 -23.78 -32.51 25.40
N LEU A 265 -23.93 -33.41 26.38
CA LEU A 265 -22.81 -34.02 27.05
C LEU A 265 -22.02 -35.01 26.17
N GLN A 266 -22.75 -35.76 25.31
CA GLN A 266 -22.19 -36.68 24.35
C GLN A 266 -21.46 -35.94 23.20
N HIS A 267 -21.95 -34.76 22.83
CA HIS A 267 -21.40 -33.92 21.74
C HIS A 267 -21.03 -32.54 22.23
N PRO A 268 -19.97 -32.43 23.08
CA PRO A 268 -19.63 -31.19 23.79
C PRO A 268 -19.23 -30.03 22.88
N GLN A 269 -18.73 -30.32 21.68
CA GLN A 269 -18.29 -29.29 20.72
C GLN A 269 -19.31 -29.02 19.60
N ALA A 270 -20.40 -29.76 19.54
CA ALA A 270 -21.42 -29.60 18.50
C ALA A 270 -22.16 -28.27 18.64
N GLY A 271 -22.32 -27.53 17.53
CA GLY A 271 -23.16 -26.33 17.52
C GLY A 271 -24.64 -26.70 17.69
N MET A 272 -25.47 -25.74 18.14
CA MET A 272 -26.92 -25.96 18.40
C MET A 272 -27.67 -26.57 17.23
N GLY A 273 -27.37 -26.15 15.99
CA GLY A 273 -28.00 -26.73 14.80
C GLY A 273 -27.57 -28.18 14.54
N ALA A 274 -26.32 -28.54 14.89
CA ALA A 274 -25.84 -29.93 14.79
C ALA A 274 -26.54 -30.81 15.84
N LEU A 275 -26.63 -30.35 17.09
CA LEU A 275 -27.41 -31.05 18.14
C LEU A 275 -28.86 -31.25 17.76
N GLY A 276 -29.49 -30.24 17.13
CA GLY A 276 -30.88 -30.37 16.67
C GLY A 276 -31.06 -31.47 15.61
N ARG A 277 -30.11 -31.64 14.72
CA ARG A 277 -30.12 -32.74 13.73
C ARG A 277 -29.90 -34.13 14.34
N LEU A 278 -29.18 -34.20 15.43
CA LEU A 278 -28.89 -35.44 16.17
C LEU A 278 -30.05 -35.84 17.10
N ALA A 279 -30.96 -34.95 17.42
CA ALA A 279 -32.10 -35.21 18.27
C ALA A 279 -33.16 -36.08 17.54
N THR A 280 -33.84 -36.94 18.27
CA THR A 280 -34.93 -37.79 17.76
C THR A 280 -36.24 -37.47 18.52
N PRO A 281 -37.24 -36.87 17.84
CA PRO A 281 -37.22 -36.35 16.48
C PRO A 281 -36.31 -35.13 16.32
N PRO A 282 -35.89 -34.78 15.08
CA PRO A 282 -35.01 -33.63 14.83
C PRO A 282 -35.61 -32.31 15.35
N LEU A 283 -34.78 -31.46 15.93
CA LEU A 283 -35.19 -30.20 16.55
C LEU A 283 -34.56 -29.00 15.85
N SER A 284 -35.23 -27.85 15.88
CA SER A 284 -34.64 -26.60 15.41
C SER A 284 -33.53 -26.11 16.36
N LYS A 285 -32.62 -25.31 15.85
CA LYS A 285 -31.55 -24.65 16.65
C LYS A 285 -32.14 -23.91 17.86
N ASP A 286 -33.25 -23.21 17.67
CA ASP A 286 -33.88 -22.40 18.70
C ASP A 286 -34.56 -23.26 19.77
N THR A 287 -35.15 -24.39 19.35
CA THR A 287 -35.72 -25.37 20.30
C THR A 287 -34.66 -25.99 21.18
N VAL A 288 -33.52 -26.39 20.62
CA VAL A 288 -32.37 -26.91 21.39
C VAL A 288 -31.91 -25.88 22.43
N ALA A 289 -31.64 -24.64 21.97
CA ALA A 289 -31.22 -23.55 22.83
C ALA A 289 -32.23 -23.22 23.94
N GLY A 290 -33.53 -23.26 23.59
CA GLY A 290 -34.62 -23.04 24.53
C GLY A 290 -34.69 -24.12 25.62
N ARG A 291 -34.57 -25.41 25.23
CA ARG A 291 -34.57 -26.52 26.20
C ARG A 291 -33.41 -26.50 27.15
N LEU A 292 -32.17 -26.24 26.66
CA LEU A 292 -30.98 -26.15 27.51
C LEU A 292 -31.05 -24.95 28.47
N ARG A 293 -31.57 -23.79 28.03
CA ARG A 293 -31.83 -22.65 28.92
C ARG A 293 -32.83 -22.95 30.02
N ARG A 294 -33.94 -23.67 29.68
CA ARG A 294 -34.95 -24.05 30.66
C ARG A 294 -34.40 -25.02 31.71
N LEU A 295 -33.56 -25.98 31.31
CA LEU A 295 -32.88 -26.88 32.23
C LEU A 295 -32.01 -26.11 33.26
N ILE A 296 -31.16 -25.18 32.78
CA ILE A 296 -30.28 -24.39 33.63
C ILE A 296 -31.11 -23.51 34.57
N ALA A 297 -32.15 -22.83 34.08
CA ALA A 297 -33.03 -22.00 34.89
C ALA A 297 -33.85 -22.79 35.91
N LEU A 298 -34.16 -24.08 35.66
CA LEU A 298 -34.84 -24.94 36.59
C LEU A 298 -33.92 -25.30 37.77
N ALA A 299 -32.64 -25.59 37.49
CA ALA A 299 -31.63 -25.86 38.50
C ALA A 299 -31.36 -24.64 39.39
N GLU A 300 -31.21 -23.46 38.81
CA GLU A 300 -31.00 -22.20 39.53
C GLU A 300 -32.16 -21.94 40.51
N ARG A 301 -33.41 -22.12 40.09
CA ARG A 301 -34.57 -21.97 40.97
C ARG A 301 -34.58 -22.97 42.09
N HIS A 302 -34.19 -24.24 41.85
CA HIS A 302 -34.14 -25.28 42.87
C HIS A 302 -33.10 -24.98 43.95
N THR A 303 -31.92 -24.48 43.53
CA THR A 303 -30.85 -24.07 44.49
C THR A 303 -31.32 -22.94 45.39
N THR A 304 -31.96 -21.90 44.81
CA THR A 304 -32.47 -20.75 45.59
C THR A 304 -33.56 -21.16 46.60
N GLN A 305 -34.42 -22.15 46.27
CA GLN A 305 -35.46 -22.64 47.18
C GLN A 305 -34.88 -23.49 48.31
N SER A 306 -33.84 -24.29 48.08
CA SER A 306 -33.17 -25.09 49.09
C SER A 306 -32.43 -24.21 50.12
N ASP A 307 -31.77 -23.14 49.70
CA ASP A 307 -31.09 -22.19 50.59
C ASP A 307 -32.08 -21.41 51.48
N THR A 308 -33.31 -21.20 51.02
CA THR A 308 -34.31 -20.47 51.82
C THR A 308 -34.96 -21.37 52.91
N THR A 309 -34.92 -22.70 52.73
CA THR A 309 -35.50 -23.67 53.65
C THR A 309 -34.54 -24.05 54.78
N GLU A 310 -33.22 -23.89 54.61
CA GLU A 310 -32.22 -24.14 55.65
C GLU A 310 -32.00 -22.95 56.61
N THR A 311 -32.56 -21.78 56.32
CA THR A 311 -32.39 -20.56 57.12
C THR A 311 -33.65 -20.24 57.97
N SER A 312 -34.65 -21.09 58.00
CA SER A 312 -35.86 -21.00 58.83
C SER A 312 -35.88 -22.09 59.91
#